data_c75cfa3e6d0a1a535f285867a4a57a94
#
_entry.id   c75cfa3e6d0a1a535f285867a4a57a94
#
_cell.length_a   1.000
_cell.length_b   1.000
_cell.length_c   1.000
_cell.angle_alpha   90.00
_cell.angle_beta   90.00
_cell.angle_gamma   90.00
#
_symmetry.space_group_name_H-M   'P 1'
#
loop_
_entity.id
_entity.type
_entity.pdbx_description
1 polymer ?
#
loop_
_entity_poly.entity_id
_entity_poly.type
_entity_poly.pdbx_seq_one_letter_code
_entity_poly.pdbx_strand_id
1 'polypeptide(L)'
;MATLVKTPSGTWKAVIRKVGWPTASKTFRTKRDAEDWSRRTEDEMVRGVYIQRSGSERMTLEAALKRYLSEVTPTKKPSTQNGEASKAKKLTTELGKYSLAALSSEIIAAYRDKRLSQPAARKRTLTSNNTVRLELALLGHLYSTAIKEWGLGLTFNPVASIRKPKPGKGRERRFVGDEEERLLGAANAHSNPMLGWMARIAVETTMRSSEITTLTLSQVDLKKRVVHLPDTKNNTCRTVPLNKRATDAIQAAVGNPLRPKDCQFIFFGEPGRDGKRRPYAFNKVWATLRKPLGMTDFRFHDLRHEAVSRLVESGLSDQEVSAISGHKSMQMLKRYTHLRAEDLVERLDSIDKD
;
A
#
# COMPACT_ATOMS: atom_id res chain seq x y z
N MET A 1 -2.99 42.68 27.01
CA MET A 1 -1.70 42.70 27.75
C MET A 1 -1.43 41.36 28.39
N ALA A 2 -0.19 40.93 28.33
CA ALA A 2 0.25 39.69 28.97
C ALA A 2 0.23 39.81 30.51
N THR A 3 -0.22 38.78 31.18
CA THR A 3 -0.15 38.64 32.63
C THR A 3 1.02 37.70 32.96
N LEU A 4 1.96 38.18 33.81
CA LEU A 4 3.11 37.41 34.27
C LEU A 4 2.91 37.03 35.75
N VAL A 5 2.96 35.73 36.03
CA VAL A 5 2.75 35.19 37.38
C VAL A 5 3.94 34.32 37.77
N LYS A 6 4.53 34.56 38.94
CA LYS A 6 5.54 33.67 39.53
C LYS A 6 4.83 32.43 40.08
N THR A 7 5.25 31.25 39.65
CA THR A 7 4.67 29.99 40.12
C THR A 7 5.28 29.57 41.46
N PRO A 8 4.62 28.71 42.25
CA PRO A 8 5.17 28.18 43.48
C PRO A 8 6.53 27.48 43.32
N SER A 9 6.79 26.92 42.12
CA SER A 9 8.07 26.29 41.77
C SER A 9 9.18 27.27 41.39
N GLY A 10 8.97 28.59 41.56
CA GLY A 10 9.96 29.64 41.27
C GLY A 10 10.07 30.02 39.78
N THR A 11 9.31 29.39 38.89
CA THR A 11 9.26 29.72 37.46
C THR A 11 8.27 30.87 37.17
N TRP A 12 8.30 31.41 35.95
CA TRP A 12 7.43 32.51 35.52
C TRP A 12 6.46 32.03 34.45
N LYS A 13 5.16 32.13 34.74
CA LYS A 13 4.10 31.82 33.77
C LYS A 13 3.62 33.12 33.13
N ALA A 14 3.75 33.20 31.80
CA ALA A 14 3.15 34.23 30.98
C ALA A 14 1.80 33.76 30.42
N VAL A 15 0.79 34.61 30.48
CA VAL A 15 -0.56 34.35 29.94
C VAL A 15 -1.00 35.56 29.13
N ILE A 16 -1.31 35.34 27.85
CA ILE A 16 -1.79 36.36 26.91
C ILE A 16 -3.25 36.06 26.62
N ARG A 17 -4.13 37.05 26.87
CA ARG A 17 -5.54 37.03 26.52
C ARG A 17 -5.83 38.23 25.61
N LYS A 18 -6.16 37.97 24.36
CA LYS A 18 -6.47 38.98 23.38
C LYS A 18 -7.79 38.61 22.65
N VAL A 19 -8.68 39.57 22.53
CA VAL A 19 -9.97 39.41 21.85
C VAL A 19 -9.71 38.91 20.42
N GLY A 20 -10.45 37.88 19.99
CA GLY A 20 -10.30 37.27 18.67
C GLY A 20 -9.17 36.23 18.58
N TRP A 21 -8.43 35.97 19.65
CA TRP A 21 -7.34 34.98 19.68
C TRP A 21 -7.52 33.99 20.83
N PRO A 22 -7.10 32.72 20.66
CA PRO A 22 -7.07 31.77 21.73
C PRO A 22 -6.04 32.22 22.82
N THR A 23 -6.34 31.95 24.09
CA THR A 23 -5.41 32.24 25.19
C THR A 23 -4.11 31.50 24.98
N ALA A 24 -3.00 32.25 24.92
CA ALA A 24 -1.66 31.69 24.85
C ALA A 24 -1.00 31.74 26.25
N SER A 25 -0.40 30.62 26.69
CA SER A 25 0.35 30.58 27.93
C SER A 25 1.61 29.73 27.82
N LYS A 26 2.70 30.18 28.44
CA LYS A 26 3.98 29.47 28.50
C LYS A 26 4.71 29.76 29.79
N THR A 27 5.49 28.78 30.32
CA THR A 27 6.25 28.93 31.57
C THR A 27 7.74 28.98 31.24
N PHE A 28 8.46 29.87 31.96
CA PHE A 28 9.86 30.16 31.71
C PHE A 28 10.64 30.13 33.05
N ARG A 29 11.94 29.92 32.95
CA ARG A 29 12.83 29.94 34.14
C ARG A 29 13.05 31.36 34.67
N THR A 30 13.14 32.36 33.78
CA THR A 30 13.37 33.75 34.13
C THR A 30 12.18 34.63 33.77
N LYS A 31 12.02 35.77 34.50
CA LYS A 31 11.00 36.76 34.19
C LYS A 31 11.24 37.40 32.83
N ARG A 32 12.51 37.67 32.50
CA ARG A 32 12.92 38.28 31.23
C ARG A 32 12.49 37.46 30.02
N ASP A 33 12.72 36.13 30.06
CA ASP A 33 12.28 35.24 28.97
C ASP A 33 10.76 35.24 28.81
N ALA A 34 10.01 35.32 29.92
CA ALA A 34 8.56 35.42 29.91
C ALA A 34 8.07 36.73 29.29
N GLU A 35 8.72 37.84 29.60
CA GLU A 35 8.44 39.17 29.02
C GLU A 35 8.76 39.23 27.53
N ASP A 36 9.91 38.73 27.14
CA ASP A 36 10.34 38.72 25.74
C ASP A 36 9.41 37.84 24.88
N TRP A 37 9.03 36.65 25.36
CA TRP A 37 8.06 35.79 24.69
C TRP A 37 6.69 36.50 24.59
N SER A 38 6.24 37.15 25.63
CA SER A 38 4.95 37.84 25.63
C SER A 38 4.91 38.96 24.60
N ARG A 39 5.94 39.80 24.53
CA ARG A 39 6.03 40.88 23.53
C ARG A 39 6.01 40.35 22.09
N ARG A 40 6.80 39.31 21.79
CA ARG A 40 6.84 38.70 20.46
C ARG A 40 5.48 38.10 20.08
N THR A 41 4.85 37.38 21.02
CA THR A 41 3.56 36.74 20.79
C THR A 41 2.43 37.76 20.59
N GLU A 42 2.43 38.85 21.38
CA GLU A 42 1.46 39.94 21.18
C GLU A 42 1.66 40.68 19.86
N ASP A 43 2.89 40.89 19.41
CA ASP A 43 3.23 41.46 18.12
C ASP A 43 2.76 40.56 16.98
N GLU A 44 3.02 39.24 17.04
CA GLU A 44 2.51 38.26 16.09
C GLU A 44 0.98 38.27 16.00
N MET A 45 0.27 38.40 17.14
CA MET A 45 -1.19 38.51 17.20
C MET A 45 -1.69 39.83 16.60
N VAL A 46 -0.96 40.93 16.78
CA VAL A 46 -1.30 42.24 16.20
C VAL A 46 -1.20 42.17 14.67
N ARG A 47 -0.13 41.56 14.19
CA ARG A 47 0.11 41.41 12.75
C ARG A 47 -0.72 40.28 12.07
N GLY A 48 -1.53 39.55 12.85
CA GLY A 48 -2.35 38.46 12.31
C GLY A 48 -1.60 37.19 11.90
N VAL A 49 -0.33 37.05 12.31
CA VAL A 49 0.55 35.92 11.93
C VAL A 49 0.82 34.94 13.07
N TYR A 50 0.16 35.11 14.23
CA TYR A 50 0.33 34.23 15.37
C TYR A 50 -0.14 32.80 15.08
N ILE A 51 0.71 31.83 15.37
CA ILE A 51 0.41 30.40 15.28
C ILE A 51 0.62 29.76 16.64
N GLN A 52 -0.43 29.18 17.21
CA GLN A 52 -0.35 28.47 18.49
C GLN A 52 0.34 27.11 18.31
N ARG A 53 1.63 27.06 18.65
CA ARG A 53 2.47 25.85 18.49
C ARG A 53 2.46 24.91 19.69
N SER A 54 1.82 25.27 20.80
CA SER A 54 1.80 24.49 22.04
C SER A 54 1.25 23.05 21.83
N GLY A 55 0.36 22.85 20.90
CA GLY A 55 -0.18 21.53 20.55
C GLY A 55 0.89 20.61 19.95
N SER A 56 1.65 21.07 18.96
CA SER A 56 2.70 20.29 18.30
C SER A 56 3.93 20.07 19.17
N GLU A 57 4.25 21.01 20.06
CA GLU A 57 5.36 20.88 21.03
C GLU A 57 5.08 19.81 22.10
N ARG A 58 3.82 19.58 22.47
CA ARG A 58 3.40 18.59 23.48
C ARG A 58 3.08 17.22 22.88
N MET A 59 2.53 17.19 21.66
CA MET A 59 2.11 15.94 21.04
C MET A 59 3.32 15.16 20.51
N THR A 60 3.59 14.01 21.14
CA THR A 60 4.63 13.09 20.67
C THR A 60 4.20 12.38 19.37
N LEU A 61 5.16 11.89 18.58
CA LEU A 61 4.85 11.09 17.40
C LEU A 61 4.08 9.81 17.76
N GLU A 62 4.37 9.19 18.89
CA GLU A 62 3.60 8.03 19.37
C GLU A 62 2.13 8.38 19.58
N ALA A 63 1.84 9.48 20.28
CA ALA A 63 0.46 9.93 20.50
C ALA A 63 -0.23 10.30 19.18
N ALA A 64 0.50 10.97 18.29
CA ALA A 64 -0.01 11.33 16.96
C ALA A 64 -0.29 10.10 16.10
N LEU A 65 0.56 9.07 16.12
CA LEU A 65 0.32 7.81 15.41
C LEU A 65 -0.89 7.04 15.98
N LYS A 66 -1.05 7.01 17.30
CA LYS A 66 -2.24 6.42 17.93
C LYS A 66 -3.52 7.13 17.47
N ARG A 67 -3.52 8.46 17.49
CA ARG A 67 -4.64 9.28 17.00
C ARG A 67 -4.92 9.03 15.51
N TYR A 68 -3.89 9.00 14.68
CA TYR A 68 -4.02 8.72 13.25
C TYR A 68 -4.60 7.33 12.97
N LEU A 69 -4.16 6.31 13.72
CA LEU A 69 -4.67 4.95 13.60
C LEU A 69 -6.12 4.81 14.06
N SER A 70 -6.60 5.67 14.98
CA SER A 70 -7.99 5.65 15.43
C SER A 70 -8.94 6.50 14.57
N GLU A 71 -8.49 7.62 14.04
CA GLU A 71 -9.34 8.58 13.30
C GLU A 71 -9.28 8.40 11.78
N VAL A 72 -8.08 8.21 11.23
CA VAL A 72 -7.86 8.23 9.77
C VAL A 72 -7.78 6.82 9.17
N THR A 73 -7.06 5.92 9.83
CA THR A 73 -6.84 4.57 9.32
C THR A 73 -8.12 3.74 9.13
N PRO A 74 -9.16 3.82 10.00
CA PRO A 74 -10.39 3.04 9.84
C PRO A 74 -11.18 3.33 8.56
N THR A 75 -11.01 4.51 7.97
CA THR A 75 -11.67 4.87 6.70
C THR A 75 -11.09 4.14 5.48
N LYS A 76 -9.99 3.41 5.66
CA LYS A 76 -9.23 2.75 4.58
C LYS A 76 -9.55 1.27 4.50
N LYS A 77 -9.18 0.63 3.38
CA LYS A 77 -9.34 -0.83 3.20
C LYS A 77 -8.58 -1.62 4.28
N PRO A 78 -9.08 -2.77 4.77
CA PRO A 78 -8.47 -3.55 5.86
C PRO A 78 -6.99 -3.89 5.66
N SER A 79 -6.59 -4.19 4.42
CA SER A 79 -5.18 -4.44 4.09
C SER A 79 -4.27 -3.22 4.30
N THR A 80 -4.79 -2.01 4.06
CA THR A 80 -4.08 -0.75 4.32
C THR A 80 -3.99 -0.50 5.82
N GLN A 81 -5.06 -0.73 6.57
CA GLN A 81 -5.10 -0.59 8.03
C GLN A 81 -4.00 -1.45 8.68
N ASN A 82 -3.92 -2.74 8.34
CA ASN A 82 -2.89 -3.65 8.84
C ASN A 82 -1.47 -3.20 8.45
N GLY A 83 -1.32 -2.72 7.22
CA GLY A 83 -0.06 -2.18 6.73
C GLY A 83 0.37 -0.90 7.46
N GLU A 84 -0.55 0.01 7.76
CA GLU A 84 -0.28 1.24 8.51
C GLU A 84 0.06 0.93 9.97
N ALA A 85 -0.69 0.06 10.63
CA ALA A 85 -0.41 -0.37 12.00
C ALA A 85 1.01 -0.96 12.16
N SER A 86 1.45 -1.80 11.21
CA SER A 86 2.80 -2.37 11.21
C SER A 86 3.89 -1.30 11.06
N LYS A 87 3.69 -0.33 10.16
CA LYS A 87 4.64 0.79 9.95
C LYS A 87 4.64 1.75 11.14
N ALA A 88 3.46 2.07 11.68
CA ALA A 88 3.33 2.90 12.86
C ALA A 88 4.11 2.33 14.04
N LYS A 89 4.00 1.01 14.30
CA LYS A 89 4.80 0.33 15.33
C LYS A 89 6.29 0.57 15.15
N LYS A 90 6.80 0.50 13.91
CA LYS A 90 8.24 0.74 13.64
C LYS A 90 8.62 2.20 13.85
N LEU A 91 7.81 3.14 13.37
CA LEU A 91 8.02 4.57 13.58
C LEU A 91 7.99 4.93 15.07
N THR A 92 7.05 4.38 15.84
CA THR A 92 6.97 4.58 17.30
C THR A 92 8.22 4.09 18.01
N THR A 93 8.74 2.91 17.65
CA THR A 93 9.96 2.37 18.25
C THR A 93 11.17 3.30 18.07
N GLU A 94 11.30 3.91 16.89
CA GLU A 94 12.49 4.69 16.52
C GLU A 94 12.34 6.20 16.86
N LEU A 95 11.16 6.75 16.66
CA LEU A 95 10.91 8.20 16.71
C LEU A 95 9.79 8.62 17.69
N GLY A 96 9.13 7.66 18.33
CA GLY A 96 7.89 7.91 19.09
C GLY A 96 8.01 8.95 20.20
N LYS A 97 9.17 9.09 20.81
CA LYS A 97 9.45 10.03 21.92
C LYS A 97 9.58 11.49 21.49
N TYR A 98 9.86 11.76 20.23
CA TYR A 98 9.95 13.13 19.72
C TYR A 98 8.57 13.78 19.66
N SER A 99 8.49 15.06 20.00
CA SER A 99 7.30 15.85 19.68
C SER A 99 7.22 16.10 18.17
N LEU A 100 6.02 16.34 17.64
CA LEU A 100 5.86 16.66 16.21
C LEU A 100 6.64 17.92 15.81
N ALA A 101 6.74 18.90 16.70
CA ALA A 101 7.51 20.12 16.45
C ALA A 101 9.04 19.88 16.43
N ALA A 102 9.53 18.88 17.18
CA ALA A 102 10.96 18.56 17.27
C ALA A 102 11.48 17.68 16.13
N LEU A 103 10.59 16.98 15.41
CA LEU A 103 10.97 16.12 14.28
C LEU A 103 11.36 16.97 13.06
N SER A 104 12.62 17.33 12.98
CA SER A 104 13.20 18.04 11.84
C SER A 104 13.39 17.12 10.63
N SER A 105 13.57 17.72 9.44
CA SER A 105 13.94 16.98 8.23
C SER A 105 15.24 16.20 8.39
N GLU A 106 16.20 16.72 9.19
CA GLU A 106 17.47 16.06 9.49
C GLU A 106 17.25 14.76 10.29
N ILE A 107 16.45 14.79 11.36
CA ILE A 107 16.12 13.60 12.17
C ILE A 107 15.44 12.53 11.31
N ILE A 108 14.52 12.94 10.43
CA ILE A 108 13.82 12.02 9.53
C ILE A 108 14.77 11.46 8.46
N ALA A 109 15.71 12.24 7.95
CA ALA A 109 16.76 11.78 7.04
C ALA A 109 17.68 10.76 7.72
N ALA A 110 18.11 11.03 8.95
CA ALA A 110 18.89 10.08 9.74
C ALA A 110 18.13 8.78 10.02
N TYR A 111 16.83 8.85 10.33
CA TYR A 111 15.96 7.68 10.42
C TYR A 111 15.93 6.87 9.10
N ARG A 112 15.74 7.53 7.96
CA ARG A 112 15.75 6.89 6.63
C ARG A 112 17.05 6.10 6.42
N ASP A 113 18.20 6.72 6.66
CA ASP A 113 19.51 6.15 6.40
C ASP A 113 19.82 4.99 7.35
N LYS A 114 19.48 5.14 8.63
CA LYS A 114 19.53 4.07 9.63
C LYS A 114 18.64 2.88 9.21
N ARG A 115 17.42 3.13 8.73
CA ARG A 115 16.51 2.05 8.29
C ARG A 115 17.03 1.29 7.09
N LEU A 116 17.67 1.96 6.15
CA LEU A 116 18.28 1.32 4.98
C LEU A 116 19.46 0.41 5.34
N SER A 117 20.21 0.73 6.41
CA SER A 117 21.32 -0.09 6.91
C SER A 117 20.88 -1.24 7.83
N GLN A 118 19.64 -1.26 8.30
CA GLN A 118 19.14 -2.32 9.18
C GLN A 118 18.75 -3.58 8.41
N PRO A 119 18.92 -4.77 8.99
CA PRO A 119 18.42 -6.01 8.39
C PRO A 119 16.90 -6.04 8.37
N ALA A 120 16.34 -6.63 7.33
CA ALA A 120 14.90 -6.84 7.23
C ALA A 120 14.45 -7.91 8.23
N ALA A 121 13.32 -7.70 8.91
CA ALA A 121 12.84 -8.50 10.05
C ALA A 121 12.72 -10.02 9.80
N ARG A 122 12.64 -10.47 8.55
CA ARG A 122 12.47 -11.90 8.20
C ARG A 122 13.41 -12.37 7.09
N LYS A 123 14.43 -11.59 6.76
CA LYS A 123 15.37 -11.89 5.66
C LYS A 123 16.79 -11.56 6.09
N ARG A 124 17.77 -12.26 5.52
CA ARG A 124 19.20 -11.93 5.70
C ARG A 124 19.66 -10.71 4.86
N THR A 125 18.73 -10.02 4.23
CA THR A 125 18.98 -8.82 3.39
C THR A 125 18.64 -7.55 4.14
N LEU A 126 19.20 -6.42 3.72
CA LEU A 126 18.87 -5.11 4.26
C LEU A 126 17.39 -4.73 3.97
N THR A 127 16.89 -3.78 4.75
CA THR A 127 15.54 -3.25 4.55
C THR A 127 15.44 -2.59 3.17
N SER A 128 14.44 -2.99 2.39
CA SER A 128 14.29 -2.51 1.02
C SER A 128 13.91 -1.03 0.97
N ASN A 129 14.37 -0.33 -0.08
CA ASN A 129 13.99 1.04 -0.38
C ASN A 129 12.48 1.25 -0.32
N ASN A 130 11.70 0.31 -0.85
CA ASN A 130 10.24 0.43 -0.87
C ASN A 130 9.63 0.35 0.54
N THR A 131 10.19 -0.46 1.44
CA THR A 131 9.75 -0.51 2.85
C THR A 131 9.92 0.83 3.53
N VAL A 132 11.11 1.43 3.41
CA VAL A 132 11.40 2.75 3.99
C VAL A 132 10.54 3.84 3.36
N ARG A 133 10.32 3.80 2.04
CA ARG A 133 9.42 4.74 1.35
C ARG A 133 8.00 4.69 1.92
N LEU A 134 7.47 3.50 2.21
CA LEU A 134 6.13 3.33 2.76
C LEU A 134 6.04 3.77 4.23
N GLU A 135 7.11 3.62 5.02
CA GLU A 135 7.21 4.18 6.37
C GLU A 135 7.18 5.71 6.31
N LEU A 136 8.00 6.31 5.45
CA LEU A 136 8.02 7.77 5.22
C LEU A 136 6.70 8.29 4.63
N ALA A 137 6.01 7.52 3.79
CA ALA A 137 4.71 7.91 3.25
C ALA A 137 3.65 8.00 4.34
N LEU A 138 3.62 7.04 5.28
CA LEU A 138 2.73 7.11 6.45
C LEU A 138 3.03 8.35 7.30
N LEU A 139 4.31 8.58 7.62
CA LEU A 139 4.73 9.75 8.41
C LEU A 139 4.36 11.06 7.70
N GLY A 140 4.61 11.15 6.39
CA GLY A 140 4.25 12.33 5.61
C GLY A 140 2.75 12.58 5.53
N HIS A 141 1.94 11.52 5.43
CA HIS A 141 0.48 11.65 5.46
C HIS A 141 -0.02 12.09 6.84
N LEU A 142 0.54 11.55 7.92
CA LEU A 142 0.24 11.98 9.29
C LEU A 142 0.50 13.48 9.46
N TYR A 143 1.68 13.98 9.03
CA TYR A 143 1.97 15.42 9.10
C TYR A 143 0.99 16.25 8.28
N SER A 144 0.64 15.80 7.07
CA SER A 144 -0.34 16.50 6.24
C SER A 144 -1.72 16.58 6.90
N THR A 145 -2.16 15.49 7.55
CA THR A 145 -3.41 15.48 8.34
C THR A 145 -3.30 16.39 9.56
N ALA A 146 -2.18 16.33 10.29
CA ALA A 146 -1.96 17.15 11.49
C ALA A 146 -1.95 18.65 11.17
N ILE A 147 -1.42 19.04 10.02
CA ILE A 147 -1.40 20.43 9.54
C ILE A 147 -2.82 20.88 9.15
N LYS A 148 -3.54 20.04 8.40
CA LYS A 148 -4.83 20.43 7.81
C LYS A 148 -6.01 20.33 8.78
N GLU A 149 -6.00 19.34 9.68
CA GLU A 149 -7.19 18.94 10.42
C GLU A 149 -7.04 19.05 11.94
N TRP A 150 -5.81 18.93 12.50
CA TRP A 150 -5.67 18.84 13.95
C TRP A 150 -5.41 20.16 14.67
N GLY A 151 -5.16 21.23 13.94
CA GLY A 151 -4.96 22.56 14.53
C GLY A 151 -3.76 22.67 15.49
N LEU A 152 -2.70 21.88 15.27
CA LEU A 152 -1.56 21.77 16.17
C LEU A 152 -0.50 22.89 16.00
N GLY A 153 -0.74 23.84 15.10
CA GLY A 153 0.20 24.91 14.80
C GLY A 153 1.44 24.46 14.02
N LEU A 154 1.36 23.32 13.34
CA LEU A 154 2.39 22.87 12.40
C LEU A 154 2.23 23.63 11.08
N THR A 155 3.34 24.16 10.55
CA THR A 155 3.34 24.98 9.32
C THR A 155 3.91 24.26 8.11
N PHE A 156 4.69 23.20 8.31
CA PHE A 156 5.29 22.46 7.21
C PHE A 156 5.42 20.96 7.53
N ASN A 157 5.54 20.17 6.48
CA ASN A 157 5.73 18.72 6.57
C ASN A 157 7.22 18.39 6.36
N PRO A 158 7.97 18.00 7.42
CA PRO A 158 9.40 17.76 7.32
C PRO A 158 9.77 16.56 6.41
N VAL A 159 8.80 15.63 6.16
CA VAL A 159 9.00 14.50 5.25
C VAL A 159 9.01 14.94 3.78
N ALA A 160 8.38 16.07 3.47
CA ALA A 160 8.37 16.60 2.10
C ALA A 160 9.74 17.13 1.66
N SER A 161 10.54 17.63 2.62
CA SER A 161 11.84 18.25 2.38
C SER A 161 12.99 17.25 2.25
N ILE A 162 12.77 15.96 2.49
CA ILE A 162 13.83 14.95 2.41
C ILE A 162 13.77 14.15 1.10
N ARG A 163 14.94 13.75 0.62
CA ARG A 163 15.06 12.82 -0.50
C ARG A 163 14.58 11.43 -0.08
N LYS A 164 13.53 10.94 -0.74
CA LYS A 164 13.01 9.57 -0.52
C LYS A 164 13.87 8.55 -1.29
N PRO A 165 14.07 7.32 -0.74
CA PRO A 165 14.77 6.26 -1.47
C PRO A 165 14.08 5.99 -2.82
N LYS A 166 14.87 5.76 -3.89
CA LYS A 166 14.30 5.39 -5.19
C LYS A 166 13.57 4.05 -5.08
N PRO A 167 12.40 3.87 -5.72
CA PRO A 167 11.76 2.56 -5.78
C PRO A 167 12.70 1.57 -6.48
N GLY A 168 12.68 0.32 -6.07
CA GLY A 168 13.36 -0.75 -6.81
C GLY A 168 12.76 -0.92 -8.21
N LYS A 169 13.52 -1.52 -9.11
CA LYS A 169 12.99 -1.94 -10.42
C LYS A 169 11.77 -2.84 -10.23
N GLY A 170 10.80 -2.73 -11.12
CA GLY A 170 9.67 -3.65 -11.17
C GLY A 170 10.17 -5.09 -11.35
N ARG A 171 9.32 -6.05 -11.01
CA ARG A 171 9.62 -7.45 -11.22
C ARG A 171 9.20 -7.85 -12.64
N GLU A 172 10.09 -8.51 -13.37
CA GLU A 172 9.89 -8.92 -14.77
C GLU A 172 10.05 -10.43 -14.97
N ARG A 173 9.78 -11.22 -13.90
CA ARG A 173 9.94 -12.68 -13.91
C ARG A 173 8.82 -13.32 -14.74
N ARG A 174 9.20 -13.99 -15.81
CA ARG A 174 8.37 -14.80 -16.70
C ARG A 174 8.77 -16.28 -16.65
N PHE A 175 8.01 -17.16 -17.26
CA PHE A 175 8.42 -18.55 -17.44
C PHE A 175 9.62 -18.66 -18.38
N VAL A 176 10.49 -19.62 -18.11
CA VAL A 176 11.64 -19.97 -18.95
C VAL A 176 11.59 -21.46 -19.25
N GLY A 177 11.70 -21.81 -20.54
CA GLY A 177 11.69 -23.21 -20.98
C GLY A 177 10.41 -23.95 -20.55
N ASP A 178 10.57 -25.05 -19.86
CA ASP A 178 9.52 -25.97 -19.39
C ASP A 178 8.89 -25.59 -18.04
N GLU A 179 9.26 -24.45 -17.47
CA GLU A 179 8.81 -24.04 -16.13
C GLU A 179 7.28 -23.98 -15.99
N GLU A 180 6.57 -23.57 -17.04
CA GLU A 180 5.09 -23.52 -17.01
C GLU A 180 4.51 -24.91 -16.86
N GLU A 181 4.94 -25.84 -17.70
CA GLU A 181 4.44 -27.22 -17.69
C GLU A 181 4.71 -27.89 -16.33
N ARG A 182 5.93 -27.79 -15.83
CA ARG A 182 6.31 -28.33 -14.52
C ARG A 182 5.51 -27.71 -13.37
N LEU A 183 5.34 -26.39 -13.38
CA LEU A 183 4.62 -25.69 -12.30
C LEU A 183 3.13 -26.01 -12.31
N LEU A 184 2.49 -25.95 -13.49
CA LEU A 184 1.06 -26.26 -13.62
C LEU A 184 0.79 -27.76 -13.43
N GLY A 185 1.68 -28.64 -13.90
CA GLY A 185 1.62 -30.08 -13.64
C GLY A 185 1.67 -30.39 -12.15
N ALA A 186 2.62 -29.82 -11.43
CA ALA A 186 2.72 -29.98 -9.97
C ALA A 186 1.51 -29.37 -9.21
N ALA A 187 0.98 -28.25 -9.69
CA ALA A 187 -0.21 -27.62 -9.09
C ALA A 187 -1.47 -28.46 -9.31
N ASN A 188 -1.62 -29.09 -10.47
CA ASN A 188 -2.72 -30.00 -10.78
C ASN A 188 -2.64 -31.32 -10.01
N ALA A 189 -1.42 -31.83 -9.78
CA ALA A 189 -1.18 -33.05 -8.99
C ALA A 189 -1.32 -32.83 -7.47
N HIS A 190 -1.51 -31.61 -7.03
CA HIS A 190 -1.67 -31.30 -5.61
C HIS A 190 -2.99 -31.86 -5.06
N SER A 191 -2.98 -32.39 -3.82
CA SER A 191 -4.15 -32.99 -3.18
C SER A 191 -5.39 -32.06 -3.10
N ASN A 192 -5.16 -30.74 -3.04
CA ASN A 192 -6.25 -29.77 -3.19
C ASN A 192 -6.27 -29.22 -4.62
N PRO A 193 -7.28 -29.59 -5.45
CA PRO A 193 -7.36 -29.21 -6.86
C PRO A 193 -7.51 -27.70 -7.08
N MET A 194 -7.99 -26.97 -6.08
CA MET A 194 -8.16 -25.50 -6.17
C MET A 194 -6.84 -24.80 -6.53
N LEU A 195 -5.69 -25.35 -6.12
CA LEU A 195 -4.39 -24.75 -6.44
C LEU A 195 -4.09 -24.73 -7.93
N GLY A 196 -4.36 -25.86 -8.63
CA GLY A 196 -4.20 -25.99 -10.07
C GLY A 196 -5.15 -25.07 -10.84
N TRP A 197 -6.43 -25.07 -10.47
CA TRP A 197 -7.42 -24.18 -11.08
C TRP A 197 -7.08 -22.70 -10.92
N MET A 198 -6.65 -22.29 -9.72
CA MET A 198 -6.23 -20.90 -9.46
C MET A 198 -5.00 -20.51 -10.28
N ALA A 199 -4.01 -21.40 -10.40
CA ALA A 199 -2.82 -21.16 -11.19
C ALA A 199 -3.17 -21.02 -12.68
N ARG A 200 -4.02 -21.90 -13.20
CA ARG A 200 -4.51 -21.83 -14.59
C ARG A 200 -5.27 -20.52 -14.84
N ILE A 201 -6.21 -20.16 -13.98
CA ILE A 201 -6.95 -18.92 -14.12
C ILE A 201 -6.01 -17.71 -14.08
N ALA A 202 -5.00 -17.71 -13.20
CA ALA A 202 -4.06 -16.59 -13.07
C ALA A 202 -3.25 -16.36 -14.36
N VAL A 203 -2.80 -17.41 -15.04
CA VAL A 203 -1.99 -17.32 -16.26
C VAL A 203 -2.84 -17.02 -17.51
N GLU A 204 -4.14 -17.34 -17.49
CA GLU A 204 -5.02 -17.16 -18.64
C GLU A 204 -5.83 -15.84 -18.58
N THR A 205 -6.00 -15.22 -17.41
CA THR A 205 -6.98 -14.12 -17.24
C THR A 205 -6.42 -12.79 -16.79
N THR A 206 -5.15 -12.68 -16.52
CA THR A 206 -4.53 -11.48 -15.93
C THR A 206 -5.12 -11.04 -14.57
N MET A 207 -6.01 -11.81 -13.94
CA MET A 207 -6.62 -11.48 -12.66
C MET A 207 -5.58 -11.40 -11.53
N ARG A 208 -5.80 -10.50 -10.58
CA ARG A 208 -4.95 -10.43 -9.37
C ARG A 208 -5.24 -11.62 -8.46
N SER A 209 -4.24 -12.07 -7.71
CA SER A 209 -4.42 -13.19 -6.77
C SER A 209 -5.60 -12.97 -5.80
N SER A 210 -5.79 -11.73 -5.31
CA SER A 210 -6.92 -11.39 -4.46
C SER A 210 -8.27 -11.48 -5.19
N GLU A 211 -8.33 -11.12 -6.46
CA GLU A 211 -9.54 -11.22 -7.27
C GLU A 211 -9.93 -12.69 -7.53
N ILE A 212 -8.93 -13.55 -7.76
CA ILE A 212 -9.14 -14.99 -7.89
C ILE A 212 -9.60 -15.61 -6.57
N THR A 213 -8.89 -15.35 -5.46
CA THR A 213 -9.22 -15.96 -4.18
C THR A 213 -10.57 -15.54 -3.62
N THR A 214 -10.99 -14.29 -3.86
CA THR A 214 -12.29 -13.78 -3.40
C THR A 214 -13.41 -13.93 -4.42
N LEU A 215 -13.17 -14.64 -5.53
CA LEU A 215 -14.16 -14.84 -6.59
C LEU A 215 -15.39 -15.58 -6.05
N THR A 216 -16.56 -15.02 -6.32
CA THR A 216 -17.85 -15.59 -5.93
C THR A 216 -18.62 -16.14 -7.13
N LEU A 217 -19.60 -17.01 -6.87
CA LEU A 217 -20.44 -17.59 -7.91
C LEU A 217 -21.21 -16.52 -8.70
N SER A 218 -21.70 -15.49 -8.03
CA SER A 218 -22.46 -14.41 -8.68
C SER A 218 -21.65 -13.54 -9.65
N GLN A 219 -20.33 -13.61 -9.57
CA GLN A 219 -19.42 -12.85 -10.44
C GLN A 219 -19.11 -13.57 -11.76
N VAL A 220 -19.49 -14.85 -11.90
CA VAL A 220 -19.11 -15.67 -13.04
C VAL A 220 -20.32 -15.92 -13.95
N ASP A 221 -20.19 -15.56 -15.23
CA ASP A 221 -21.13 -15.93 -16.28
C ASP A 221 -20.43 -16.89 -17.25
N LEU A 222 -20.64 -18.20 -17.04
CA LEU A 222 -20.05 -19.25 -17.89
C LEU A 222 -20.64 -19.27 -19.29
N LYS A 223 -21.89 -18.82 -19.49
CA LYS A 223 -22.53 -18.77 -20.82
C LYS A 223 -21.88 -17.70 -21.69
N LYS A 224 -21.66 -16.52 -21.12
CA LYS A 224 -20.96 -15.41 -21.79
C LYS A 224 -19.44 -15.53 -21.70
N ARG A 225 -18.93 -16.48 -20.93
CA ARG A 225 -17.49 -16.68 -20.66
C ARG A 225 -16.82 -15.39 -20.13
N VAL A 226 -17.39 -14.81 -19.09
CA VAL A 226 -16.86 -13.60 -18.45
C VAL A 226 -16.91 -13.68 -16.94
N VAL A 227 -16.03 -12.92 -16.30
CA VAL A 227 -16.04 -12.65 -14.86
C VAL A 227 -16.24 -11.16 -14.63
N HIS A 228 -17.26 -10.82 -13.85
CA HIS A 228 -17.56 -9.44 -13.45
C HIS A 228 -16.89 -9.13 -12.13
N LEU A 229 -15.99 -8.15 -12.10
CA LEU A 229 -15.28 -7.70 -10.92
C LEU A 229 -15.80 -6.31 -10.50
N PRO A 230 -16.79 -6.23 -9.59
CA PRO A 230 -17.47 -4.99 -9.24
C PRO A 230 -16.60 -4.02 -8.44
N ASP A 231 -15.70 -4.52 -7.59
CA ASP A 231 -14.76 -3.71 -6.81
C ASP A 231 -13.35 -4.29 -6.91
N THR A 232 -12.48 -3.58 -7.59
CA THR A 232 -11.08 -3.96 -7.68
C THR A 232 -10.24 -3.14 -6.69
N LYS A 233 -8.97 -3.52 -6.50
CA LYS A 233 -8.00 -2.79 -5.67
C LYS A 233 -7.98 -1.27 -5.99
N ASN A 234 -8.40 -0.89 -7.19
CA ASN A 234 -8.34 0.47 -7.70
C ASN A 234 -9.72 1.16 -7.73
N ASN A 235 -10.76 0.61 -7.11
CA ASN A 235 -12.15 1.10 -7.14
C ASN A 235 -12.68 1.26 -8.57
N THR A 236 -12.43 0.28 -9.44
CA THR A 236 -12.97 0.26 -10.81
C THR A 236 -13.60 -1.09 -11.07
N CYS A 237 -14.82 -1.09 -11.59
CA CYS A 237 -15.45 -2.29 -12.12
C CYS A 237 -14.73 -2.69 -13.41
N ARG A 238 -14.61 -3.98 -13.66
CA ARG A 238 -14.23 -4.49 -14.98
C ARG A 238 -14.78 -5.88 -15.22
N THR A 239 -14.94 -6.21 -16.48
CA THR A 239 -15.28 -7.55 -16.95
C THR A 239 -14.06 -8.20 -17.58
N VAL A 240 -13.71 -9.40 -17.12
CA VAL A 240 -12.57 -10.17 -17.60
C VAL A 240 -13.09 -11.26 -18.53
N PRO A 241 -12.70 -11.30 -19.82
CA PRO A 241 -13.05 -12.38 -20.73
C PRO A 241 -12.29 -13.66 -20.36
N LEU A 242 -12.91 -14.81 -20.60
CA LEU A 242 -12.37 -16.14 -20.34
C LEU A 242 -12.10 -16.86 -21.64
N ASN A 243 -10.87 -17.26 -21.88
CA ASN A 243 -10.56 -18.23 -22.91
C ASN A 243 -11.05 -19.62 -22.49
N LYS A 244 -10.97 -20.62 -23.39
CA LYS A 244 -11.45 -21.97 -23.12
C LYS A 244 -10.82 -22.57 -21.85
N ARG A 245 -9.49 -22.47 -21.70
CA ARG A 245 -8.75 -23.04 -20.55
C ARG A 245 -9.16 -22.41 -19.22
N ALA A 246 -9.37 -21.10 -19.19
CA ALA A 246 -9.85 -20.41 -18.00
C ALA A 246 -11.30 -20.79 -17.68
N THR A 247 -12.15 -20.92 -18.70
CA THR A 247 -13.54 -21.36 -18.56
C THR A 247 -13.61 -22.77 -17.97
N ASP A 248 -12.86 -23.72 -18.51
CA ASP A 248 -12.81 -25.11 -18.03
C ASP A 248 -12.34 -25.16 -16.55
N ALA A 249 -11.31 -24.38 -16.20
CA ALA A 249 -10.81 -24.30 -14.82
C ALA A 249 -11.84 -23.70 -13.84
N ILE A 250 -12.56 -22.65 -14.24
CA ILE A 250 -13.62 -22.06 -13.41
C ILE A 250 -14.80 -23.02 -13.30
N GLN A 251 -15.21 -23.67 -14.38
CA GLN A 251 -16.29 -24.64 -14.38
C GLN A 251 -15.99 -25.82 -13.45
N ALA A 252 -14.77 -26.36 -13.51
CA ALA A 252 -14.30 -27.40 -12.59
C ALA A 252 -14.32 -26.92 -11.13
N ALA A 253 -13.91 -25.67 -10.86
CA ALA A 253 -13.92 -25.09 -9.52
C ALA A 253 -15.34 -24.86 -8.98
N VAL A 254 -16.27 -24.41 -9.82
CA VAL A 254 -17.69 -24.26 -9.48
C VAL A 254 -18.33 -25.61 -9.20
N GLY A 255 -18.01 -26.62 -9.99
CA GLY A 255 -18.50 -28.00 -9.85
C GLY A 255 -17.78 -28.83 -8.78
N ASN A 256 -16.86 -28.26 -8.00
CA ASN A 256 -16.14 -29.00 -6.98
C ASN A 256 -17.08 -29.63 -5.94
N PRO A 257 -17.14 -30.96 -5.82
CA PRO A 257 -18.07 -31.67 -4.94
C PRO A 257 -17.82 -31.36 -3.45
N LEU A 258 -16.61 -30.93 -3.12
CA LEU A 258 -16.25 -30.56 -1.74
C LEU A 258 -16.69 -29.12 -1.38
N ARG A 259 -17.27 -28.36 -2.31
CA ARG A 259 -17.68 -26.98 -2.05
C ARG A 259 -18.95 -26.98 -1.16
N PRO A 260 -18.88 -26.32 0.01
CA PRO A 260 -20.04 -26.22 0.88
C PRO A 260 -21.17 -25.42 0.22
N LYS A 261 -22.42 -25.87 0.41
CA LYS A 261 -23.61 -25.27 -0.21
C LYS A 261 -23.84 -23.80 0.19
N ASP A 262 -23.45 -23.44 1.41
CA ASP A 262 -23.56 -22.11 2.00
C ASP A 262 -22.40 -21.18 1.67
N CYS A 263 -21.38 -21.66 0.94
CA CYS A 263 -20.20 -20.89 0.61
C CYS A 263 -20.34 -20.17 -0.73
N GLN A 264 -20.26 -18.84 -0.70
CA GLN A 264 -20.28 -18.01 -1.91
C GLN A 264 -18.95 -18.06 -2.69
N PHE A 265 -17.82 -18.30 -2.01
CA PHE A 265 -16.51 -18.33 -2.66
C PHE A 265 -16.35 -19.58 -3.52
N ILE A 266 -15.81 -19.39 -4.72
CA ILE A 266 -15.39 -20.50 -5.60
C ILE A 266 -14.16 -21.19 -5.01
N PHE A 267 -13.20 -20.39 -4.49
CA PHE A 267 -11.99 -20.88 -3.83
C PHE A 267 -12.12 -20.66 -2.33
N PHE A 268 -12.64 -21.65 -1.65
CA PHE A 268 -13.00 -21.59 -0.22
C PHE A 268 -11.91 -22.20 0.66
N GLY A 269 -11.77 -21.64 1.85
CA GLY A 269 -10.97 -22.19 2.95
C GLY A 269 -11.82 -22.81 4.03
N GLU A 270 -11.18 -23.37 5.04
CA GLU A 270 -11.84 -23.88 6.24
C GLU A 270 -12.47 -22.75 7.06
N PRO A 271 -13.54 -23.04 7.80
CA PRO A 271 -14.13 -22.07 8.71
C PRO A 271 -13.12 -21.58 9.74
N GLY A 272 -13.11 -20.28 10.01
CA GLY A 272 -12.36 -19.72 11.12
C GLY A 272 -12.99 -20.07 12.48
N ARG A 273 -12.36 -19.63 13.58
CA ARG A 273 -12.92 -19.79 14.94
C ARG A 273 -14.28 -19.12 15.12
N ASP A 274 -14.61 -18.16 14.28
CA ASP A 274 -15.89 -17.44 14.21
C ASP A 274 -16.95 -18.16 13.36
N GLY A 275 -16.69 -19.40 12.92
CA GLY A 275 -17.55 -20.18 12.04
C GLY A 275 -17.60 -19.68 10.59
N LYS A 276 -17.02 -18.53 10.27
CA LYS A 276 -17.09 -17.94 8.93
C LYS A 276 -16.01 -18.51 8.01
N ARG A 277 -16.41 -18.92 6.81
CA ARG A 277 -15.46 -19.33 5.77
C ARG A 277 -14.77 -18.13 5.15
N ARG A 278 -13.49 -18.30 4.90
CA ARG A 278 -12.63 -17.32 4.26
C ARG A 278 -12.14 -17.86 2.92
N PRO A 279 -11.64 -16.98 2.02
CA PRO A 279 -10.99 -17.44 0.81
C PRO A 279 -9.83 -18.39 1.09
N TYR A 280 -9.54 -19.29 0.17
CA TYR A 280 -8.45 -20.27 0.29
C TYR A 280 -7.09 -19.60 0.49
N ALA A 281 -6.43 -19.92 1.60
CA ALA A 281 -5.13 -19.36 1.98
C ALA A 281 -3.97 -20.15 1.34
N PHE A 282 -3.79 -20.08 0.06
CA PHE A 282 -2.86 -20.89 -0.74
C PHE A 282 -1.38 -20.48 -0.65
N ASN A 283 -1.03 -19.31 -0.10
CA ASN A 283 0.33 -18.76 -0.19
C ASN A 283 1.43 -19.67 0.36
N LYS A 284 1.18 -20.38 1.48
CA LYS A 284 2.14 -21.33 2.05
C LYS A 284 2.29 -22.56 1.15
N VAL A 285 1.16 -23.05 0.66
CA VAL A 285 1.11 -24.22 -0.25
C VAL A 285 1.88 -23.89 -1.53
N TRP A 286 1.62 -22.74 -2.14
CA TRP A 286 2.36 -22.25 -3.31
C TRP A 286 3.87 -22.16 -3.05
N ALA A 287 4.26 -21.62 -1.90
CA ALA A 287 5.67 -21.50 -1.52
C ALA A 287 6.35 -22.88 -1.35
N THR A 288 5.63 -23.89 -0.85
CA THR A 288 6.12 -25.25 -0.71
C THR A 288 6.21 -25.96 -2.06
N LEU A 289 5.18 -25.82 -2.90
CA LEU A 289 5.13 -26.41 -4.24
C LEU A 289 6.33 -26.04 -5.12
N ARG A 290 6.74 -24.77 -5.08
CA ARG A 290 7.83 -24.24 -5.92
C ARG A 290 9.22 -24.76 -5.56
N LYS A 291 9.44 -25.16 -4.31
CA LYS A 291 10.77 -25.55 -3.80
C LYS A 291 11.38 -26.73 -4.57
N PRO A 292 10.70 -27.89 -4.67
CA PRO A 292 11.24 -29.04 -5.41
C PRO A 292 11.41 -28.78 -6.91
N LEU A 293 10.69 -27.77 -7.46
CA LEU A 293 10.80 -27.38 -8.87
C LEU A 293 12.00 -26.45 -9.15
N GLY A 294 12.76 -26.04 -8.10
CA GLY A 294 13.83 -25.04 -8.24
C GLY A 294 13.33 -23.60 -8.47
N MET A 295 12.02 -23.34 -8.42
CA MET A 295 11.39 -22.08 -8.75
C MET A 295 11.13 -21.19 -7.52
N THR A 296 12.06 -21.15 -6.57
CA THR A 296 11.88 -20.43 -5.29
C THR A 296 11.67 -18.92 -5.44
N ASP A 297 12.14 -18.35 -6.53
CA ASP A 297 11.97 -16.94 -6.90
C ASP A 297 10.62 -16.66 -7.59
N PHE A 298 9.93 -17.65 -8.19
CA PHE A 298 8.67 -17.46 -8.93
C PHE A 298 7.49 -17.27 -7.97
N ARG A 299 6.81 -16.13 -8.02
CA ARG A 299 5.67 -15.79 -7.16
C ARG A 299 4.35 -16.04 -7.90
N PHE A 300 3.27 -16.27 -7.18
CA PHE A 300 1.94 -16.41 -7.80
C PHE A 300 1.54 -15.18 -8.64
N HIS A 301 1.97 -13.98 -8.24
CA HIS A 301 1.70 -12.77 -9.00
C HIS A 301 2.46 -12.68 -10.33
N ASP A 302 3.54 -13.46 -10.50
CA ASP A 302 4.29 -13.52 -11.75
C ASP A 302 3.48 -14.21 -12.86
N LEU A 303 2.51 -15.08 -12.50
CA LEU A 303 1.52 -15.64 -13.45
C LEU A 303 0.70 -14.53 -14.15
N ARG A 304 0.33 -13.48 -13.40
CA ARG A 304 -0.33 -12.33 -14.00
C ARG A 304 0.61 -11.54 -14.90
N HIS A 305 1.89 -11.41 -14.53
CA HIS A 305 2.88 -10.76 -15.41
C HIS A 305 3.00 -11.54 -16.72
N GLU A 306 3.08 -12.86 -16.64
CA GLU A 306 3.06 -13.74 -17.81
C GLU A 306 1.81 -13.54 -18.68
N ALA A 307 0.62 -13.58 -18.07
CA ALA A 307 -0.64 -13.38 -18.76
C ALA A 307 -0.72 -12.04 -19.50
N VAL A 308 -0.28 -10.94 -18.85
CA VAL A 308 -0.29 -9.61 -19.49
C VAL A 308 0.71 -9.57 -20.66
N SER A 309 1.90 -10.14 -20.49
CA SER A 309 2.90 -10.20 -21.57
C SER A 309 2.35 -10.97 -22.79
N ARG A 310 1.67 -12.10 -22.56
CA ARG A 310 1.05 -12.89 -23.64
C ARG A 310 -0.05 -12.14 -24.41
N LEU A 311 -0.85 -11.32 -23.72
CA LEU A 311 -1.83 -10.48 -24.40
C LEU A 311 -1.16 -9.45 -25.32
N VAL A 312 -0.07 -8.83 -24.86
CA VAL A 312 0.71 -7.89 -25.68
C VAL A 312 1.36 -8.62 -26.88
N GLU A 313 1.98 -9.77 -26.63
CA GLU A 313 2.63 -10.59 -27.65
C GLU A 313 1.64 -11.13 -28.69
N SER A 314 0.36 -11.36 -28.31
CA SER A 314 -0.70 -11.76 -29.24
C SER A 314 -1.28 -10.60 -30.07
N GLY A 315 -0.70 -9.40 -29.96
CA GLY A 315 -1.05 -8.25 -30.79
C GLY A 315 -2.22 -7.42 -30.30
N LEU A 316 -2.75 -7.66 -29.08
CA LEU A 316 -3.80 -6.81 -28.51
C LEU A 316 -3.24 -5.39 -28.28
N SER A 317 -4.06 -4.40 -28.59
CA SER A 317 -3.73 -3.00 -28.32
C SER A 317 -3.59 -2.74 -26.82
N ASP A 318 -2.82 -1.71 -26.47
CA ASP A 318 -2.65 -1.29 -25.07
C ASP A 318 -3.98 -0.98 -24.37
N GLN A 319 -4.98 -0.50 -25.11
CA GLN A 319 -6.33 -0.23 -24.60
C GLN A 319 -7.06 -1.52 -24.23
N GLU A 320 -7.01 -2.55 -25.10
CA GLU A 320 -7.60 -3.86 -24.84
C GLU A 320 -6.90 -4.56 -23.66
N VAL A 321 -5.55 -4.56 -23.65
CA VAL A 321 -4.77 -5.09 -22.51
C VAL A 321 -5.10 -4.36 -21.21
N SER A 322 -5.26 -3.03 -21.25
CA SER A 322 -5.67 -2.23 -20.10
C SER A 322 -7.07 -2.58 -19.61
N ALA A 323 -8.02 -2.73 -20.51
CA ALA A 323 -9.41 -3.11 -20.20
C ALA A 323 -9.47 -4.48 -19.52
N ILE A 324 -8.77 -5.50 -20.06
CA ILE A 324 -8.74 -6.85 -19.52
C ILE A 324 -8.00 -6.89 -18.18
N SER A 325 -6.79 -6.29 -18.12
CA SER A 325 -5.91 -6.39 -16.94
C SER A 325 -6.27 -5.41 -15.82
N GLY A 326 -6.97 -4.32 -16.13
CA GLY A 326 -7.31 -3.25 -15.19
C GLY A 326 -6.10 -2.42 -14.76
N HIS A 327 -5.15 -2.17 -15.66
CA HIS A 327 -4.10 -1.17 -15.48
C HIS A 327 -4.66 0.23 -15.77
N LYS A 328 -4.45 1.18 -14.84
CA LYS A 328 -5.00 2.55 -14.96
C LYS A 328 -4.11 3.51 -15.76
N SER A 329 -2.86 3.18 -15.98
CA SER A 329 -1.94 4.04 -16.71
C SER A 329 -1.11 3.24 -17.70
N MET A 330 -0.88 3.83 -18.86
CA MET A 330 0.00 3.28 -19.91
C MET A 330 1.43 3.08 -19.38
N GLN A 331 1.88 3.91 -18.45
CA GLN A 331 3.19 3.75 -17.81
C GLN A 331 3.35 2.42 -17.06
N MET A 332 2.25 1.85 -16.52
CA MET A 332 2.28 0.51 -15.92
C MET A 332 2.35 -0.61 -16.97
N LEU A 333 1.83 -0.38 -18.18
CA LEU A 333 1.90 -1.33 -19.29
C LEU A 333 3.24 -1.27 -20.02
N LYS A 334 3.94 -0.14 -20.03
CA LYS A 334 5.24 0.01 -20.70
C LYS A 334 6.26 -1.09 -20.39
N ARG A 335 6.18 -1.72 -19.23
CA ARG A 335 7.05 -2.85 -18.87
C ARG A 335 6.76 -4.14 -19.67
N TYR A 336 5.61 -4.23 -20.30
CA TYR A 336 5.17 -5.39 -21.12
C TYR A 336 5.25 -5.08 -22.61
N THR A 337 5.21 -3.81 -22.98
CA THR A 337 5.33 -3.33 -24.36
C THR A 337 6.78 -3.15 -24.72
N HIS A 338 7.58 -4.21 -24.64
CA HIS A 338 8.88 -4.25 -25.31
C HIS A 338 8.62 -4.52 -26.78
N LEU A 339 8.11 -3.50 -27.50
CA LEU A 339 8.06 -3.53 -28.95
C LEU A 339 9.52 -3.67 -29.44
N ARG A 340 9.88 -4.85 -29.90
CA ARG A 340 11.13 -5.06 -30.60
C ARG A 340 11.08 -4.24 -31.89
N ALA A 341 12.16 -3.61 -32.26
CA ALA A 341 12.20 -2.86 -33.51
C ALA A 341 11.79 -3.78 -34.69
N GLU A 342 12.15 -5.07 -34.62
CA GLU A 342 11.83 -6.08 -35.60
C GLU A 342 10.30 -6.27 -35.76
N ASP A 343 9.55 -6.31 -34.65
CA ASP A 343 8.07 -6.44 -34.68
C ASP A 343 7.41 -5.21 -35.30
N LEU A 344 8.05 -4.03 -35.21
CA LEU A 344 7.56 -2.80 -35.86
C LEU A 344 7.86 -2.76 -37.36
N VAL A 345 8.97 -3.36 -37.81
CA VAL A 345 9.29 -3.47 -39.24
C VAL A 345 8.22 -4.28 -39.96
N GLU A 346 7.87 -5.47 -39.48
CA GLU A 346 6.83 -6.28 -40.05
C GLU A 346 5.47 -5.57 -40.12
N ARG A 347 5.14 -4.76 -39.13
CA ARG A 347 3.90 -3.96 -39.11
C ARG A 347 3.95 -2.80 -40.09
N LEU A 348 5.10 -2.14 -40.23
CA LEU A 348 5.29 -1.07 -41.23
C LEU A 348 5.17 -1.61 -42.64
N ASP A 349 5.80 -2.77 -42.92
CA ASP A 349 5.71 -3.46 -44.23
C ASP A 349 4.30 -3.90 -44.58
N SER A 350 3.43 -4.13 -43.58
CA SER A 350 2.03 -4.46 -43.79
C SER A 350 1.16 -3.26 -44.17
N ILE A 351 1.54 -2.03 -43.72
CA ILE A 351 0.81 -0.79 -44.07
C ILE A 351 1.03 -0.41 -45.54
N ASP A 352 2.23 -0.69 -46.07
CA ASP A 352 2.57 -0.36 -47.48
C ASP A 352 1.92 -1.31 -48.53
N LYS A 353 1.11 -2.29 -48.09
CA LYS A 353 0.45 -3.27 -48.97
C LYS A 353 -1.04 -2.98 -49.26
N ASP A 354 -1.61 -1.92 -48.65
CA ASP A 354 -2.94 -1.39 -48.92
C ASP A 354 -2.87 -0.09 -49.73
#